data_4257909594561255644add72dd728217
#
_entry.id   4257909594561255644add72dd728217
#
_cell.length_a   1.000
_cell.length_b   1.000
_cell.length_c   1.000
_cell.angle_alpha   90.00
_cell.angle_beta   90.00
_cell.angle_gamma   90.00
#
_symmetry.space_group_name_H-M   'P 1'
#
loop_
_entity.id
_entity.type
_entity.pdbx_description
1 polymer ?
#
loop_
_entity_poly.entity_id
_entity_poly.type
_entity_poly.pdbx_seq_one_letter_code
_entity_poly.pdbx_strand_id
1 'polypeptide(L)'
;VEGQSSRYAGSTFKWVKAGYRIRFAYEATGKLTRFTDYNDEKYRSRRIFSFHRPESLRAMLKSEDTIRNNMKHFPPFDTAGFRSCQITAIESLEQSFAQNRPRALIQMATGAGKTFTAITAVYRLLKYAKINRVLFLVDTKGLGEQAEREFLAYRPNDDNRSFSEIYGVRRLKS
;
A
#
# COMPACT_ATOMS: atom_id res chain seq x y z
N VAL A 1 9.35 22.79 -10.15
CA VAL A 1 9.65 22.48 -8.75
C VAL A 1 10.25 21.08 -8.63
N GLU A 2 9.65 20.04 -9.23
CA GLU A 2 10.11 18.65 -9.15
C GLU A 2 11.54 18.45 -9.68
N GLY A 3 11.95 19.13 -10.75
CA GLY A 3 13.32 19.09 -11.28
C GLY A 3 14.34 19.85 -10.41
N GLN A 4 13.90 20.76 -9.55
CA GLN A 4 14.75 21.50 -8.63
C GLN A 4 15.02 20.68 -7.36
N SER A 5 14.00 20.06 -6.78
CA SER A 5 14.14 19.19 -5.60
C SER A 5 15.03 17.96 -5.92
N SER A 6 14.89 17.39 -7.13
CA SER A 6 15.76 16.29 -7.60
C SER A 6 17.23 16.70 -7.70
N ARG A 7 17.50 17.91 -8.21
CA ARG A 7 18.88 18.45 -8.25
C ARG A 7 19.45 18.65 -6.86
N TYR A 8 18.67 19.18 -5.93
CA TYR A 8 19.12 19.34 -4.55
C TYR A 8 19.39 18.00 -3.86
N ALA A 9 18.52 17.02 -4.04
CA ALA A 9 18.73 15.69 -3.46
C ALA A 9 19.98 14.96 -4.00
N GLY A 10 20.36 15.25 -5.25
CA GLY A 10 21.58 14.73 -5.87
C GLY A 10 22.86 15.56 -5.63
N SER A 11 22.75 16.71 -4.94
CA SER A 11 23.89 17.60 -4.70
C SER A 11 24.80 17.08 -3.59
N THR A 12 26.09 17.40 -3.68
CA THR A 12 27.05 17.13 -2.59
C THR A 12 26.94 18.23 -1.55
N PHE A 13 26.69 17.87 -0.31
CA PHE A 13 26.56 18.81 0.79
C PHE A 13 27.84 18.80 1.64
N LYS A 14 28.31 19.98 2.07
CA LYS A 14 29.51 20.15 2.88
C LYS A 14 29.53 19.29 4.16
N TRP A 15 28.38 19.04 4.74
CA TRP A 15 28.22 18.38 6.05
C TRP A 15 27.74 16.91 5.95
N VAL A 16 27.64 16.37 4.76
CA VAL A 16 27.18 15.02 4.54
C VAL A 16 28.35 14.16 4.08
N LYS A 17 28.49 12.95 4.64
CA LYS A 17 29.54 12.00 4.25
C LYS A 17 29.53 11.77 2.74
N ALA A 18 30.71 11.71 2.14
CA ALA A 18 30.84 11.38 0.72
C ALA A 18 30.09 10.08 0.40
N GLY A 19 29.29 10.10 -0.68
CA GLY A 19 28.47 8.98 -1.11
C GLY A 19 27.07 8.89 -0.47
N TYR A 20 26.75 9.71 0.53
CA TYR A 20 25.39 9.77 1.07
C TYR A 20 24.46 10.50 0.10
N ARG A 21 23.32 9.89 -0.19
CA ARG A 21 22.25 10.51 -0.98
C ARG A 21 21.06 10.83 -0.08
N ILE A 22 20.47 12.00 -0.29
CA ILE A 22 19.21 12.35 0.37
C ILE A 22 18.12 11.46 -0.21
N ARG A 23 17.53 10.62 0.63
CA ARG A 23 16.48 9.68 0.22
C ARG A 23 15.13 10.36 0.04
N PHE A 24 14.79 11.33 0.88
CA PHE A 24 13.47 11.93 0.91
C PHE A 24 13.49 13.39 0.49
N ALA A 25 12.55 13.78 -0.36
CA ALA A 25 12.29 15.18 -0.67
C ALA A 25 10.84 15.54 -0.40
N TYR A 26 10.64 16.75 0.10
CA TYR A 26 9.34 17.37 0.25
C TYR A 26 9.27 18.65 -0.57
N GLU A 27 8.17 18.81 -1.25
CA GLU A 27 7.80 20.02 -1.97
C GLU A 27 6.49 20.52 -1.37
N ALA A 28 6.50 21.67 -0.75
CA ALA A 28 5.34 22.19 -0.04
C ALA A 28 5.01 23.60 -0.44
N THR A 29 3.73 23.89 -0.55
CA THR A 29 3.12 25.21 -0.61
C THR A 29 2.08 25.35 0.50
N GLY A 30 1.51 26.51 0.69
CA GLY A 30 0.43 26.69 1.69
C GLY A 30 -0.81 25.79 1.49
N LYS A 31 -0.96 25.17 0.32
CA LYS A 31 -2.13 24.34 -0.04
C LYS A 31 -1.82 22.90 -0.43
N LEU A 32 -0.58 22.59 -0.70
CA LEU A 32 -0.20 21.31 -1.27
C LEU A 32 1.15 20.85 -0.72
N THR A 33 1.20 19.62 -0.25
CA THR A 33 2.45 18.97 0.13
C THR A 33 2.64 17.72 -0.73
N ARG A 34 3.84 17.58 -1.28
CA ARG A 34 4.25 16.42 -2.06
C ARG A 34 5.48 15.79 -1.43
N PHE A 35 5.63 14.49 -1.65
CA PHE A 35 6.72 13.68 -1.11
C PHE A 35 7.29 12.78 -2.18
N THR A 36 8.62 12.67 -2.21
CA THR A 36 9.36 11.76 -3.08
C THR A 36 10.30 10.92 -2.23
N ASP A 37 10.25 9.60 -2.40
CA ASP A 37 11.26 8.66 -1.91
C ASP A 37 12.14 8.26 -3.09
N TYR A 38 13.40 8.67 -3.11
CA TYR A 38 14.35 8.35 -4.17
C TYR A 38 14.87 6.91 -4.13
N ASN A 39 14.51 6.15 -3.10
CA ASN A 39 14.80 4.73 -3.05
C ASN A 39 13.79 3.88 -3.85
N ASP A 40 12.67 4.47 -4.26
CA ASP A 40 11.76 3.82 -5.22
C ASP A 40 12.46 3.71 -6.59
N GLU A 41 12.45 2.55 -7.23
CA GLU A 41 13.07 2.31 -8.55
C GLU A 41 12.54 3.28 -9.63
N LYS A 42 11.22 3.54 -9.62
CA LYS A 42 10.57 4.56 -10.43
C LYS A 42 9.98 5.62 -9.51
N TYR A 43 10.87 6.39 -8.88
CA TYR A 43 10.44 7.44 -7.95
C TYR A 43 9.58 8.50 -8.66
N ARG A 44 8.61 9.02 -7.93
CA ARG A 44 7.75 10.11 -8.37
C ARG A 44 7.24 10.91 -7.19
N SER A 45 7.04 12.20 -7.40
CA SER A 45 6.44 13.11 -6.45
C SER A 45 4.95 12.78 -6.25
N ARG A 46 4.54 12.54 -5.01
CA ARG A 46 3.18 12.15 -4.62
C ARG A 46 2.58 13.18 -3.69
N ARG A 47 1.33 13.54 -3.93
CA ARG A 47 0.60 14.36 -2.97
C ARG A 47 0.39 13.58 -1.67
N ILE A 48 0.69 14.23 -0.54
CA ILE A 48 0.43 13.72 0.80
C ILE A 48 -0.39 14.75 1.59
N PHE A 49 -1.07 14.29 2.62
CA PHE A 49 -1.92 15.15 3.44
C PHE A 49 -1.09 16.03 4.38
N SER A 50 -0.05 15.47 4.98
CA SER A 50 0.84 16.15 5.91
C SER A 50 2.26 15.59 5.84
N PHE A 51 3.23 16.31 6.40
CA PHE A 51 4.59 15.78 6.58
C PHE A 51 4.58 14.49 7.42
N HIS A 52 5.45 13.56 7.09
CA HIS A 52 5.63 12.37 7.91
C HIS A 52 6.23 12.73 9.27
N ARG A 53 5.82 12.01 10.29
CA ARG A 53 6.43 12.13 11.61
C ARG A 53 7.88 11.62 11.59
N PRO A 54 8.77 12.15 12.46
CA PRO A 54 10.17 11.71 12.51
C PRO A 54 10.33 10.19 12.69
N GLU A 55 9.45 9.58 13.50
CA GLU A 55 9.45 8.14 13.74
C GLU A 55 9.15 7.35 12.45
N SER A 56 8.20 7.84 11.64
CA SER A 56 7.85 7.25 10.35
C SER A 56 9.01 7.35 9.35
N LEU A 57 9.67 8.50 9.28
CA LEU A 57 10.86 8.68 8.43
C LEU A 57 12.01 7.79 8.88
N ARG A 58 12.23 7.68 10.20
CA ARG A 58 13.25 6.79 10.76
C ARG A 58 12.97 5.32 10.42
N ALA A 59 11.70 4.89 10.50
CA ALA A 59 11.31 3.55 10.11
C ALA A 59 11.56 3.29 8.61
N MET A 60 11.22 4.25 7.75
CA MET A 60 11.50 4.17 6.31
C MET A 60 13.01 4.10 6.02
N LEU A 61 13.84 4.88 6.75
CA LEU A 61 15.30 4.86 6.57
C LEU A 61 15.94 3.52 6.97
N LYS A 62 15.35 2.82 7.95
CA LYS A 62 15.80 1.49 8.37
C LYS A 62 15.36 0.37 7.43
N SER A 63 14.35 0.61 6.61
CA SER A 63 13.86 -0.36 5.63
C SER A 63 14.73 -0.29 4.37
N GLU A 64 15.31 -1.42 3.99
CA GLU A 64 16.09 -1.56 2.76
C GLU A 64 15.18 -1.43 1.54
N ASP A 65 13.96 -1.95 1.63
CA ASP A 65 12.98 -1.91 0.55
C ASP A 65 11.85 -0.91 0.80
N THR A 66 11.37 -0.31 -0.28
CA THR A 66 10.16 0.49 -0.26
C THR A 66 8.92 -0.38 -0.45
N ILE A 67 7.75 0.11 0.01
CA ILE A 67 6.46 -0.56 -0.25
C ILE A 67 6.28 -0.86 -1.74
N ARG A 68 6.75 0.03 -2.64
CA ARG A 68 6.64 -0.17 -4.09
C ARG A 68 7.53 -1.27 -4.62
N ASN A 69 8.73 -1.39 -4.08
CA ASN A 69 9.61 -2.49 -4.44
C ASN A 69 9.02 -3.82 -3.95
N ASN A 70 8.48 -3.86 -2.72
CA ASN A 70 7.80 -5.04 -2.21
C ASN A 70 6.60 -5.47 -3.07
N MET A 71 5.83 -4.52 -3.62
CA MET A 71 4.71 -4.81 -4.52
C MET A 71 5.11 -5.51 -5.84
N LYS A 72 6.38 -5.59 -6.17
CA LYS A 72 6.87 -6.36 -7.33
C LYS A 72 7.14 -7.82 -7.02
N HIS A 73 7.22 -8.17 -5.74
CA HIS A 73 7.68 -9.46 -5.26
C HIS A 73 6.63 -10.17 -4.41
N PHE A 74 5.35 -10.15 -4.85
CA PHE A 74 4.34 -10.99 -4.23
C PHE A 74 4.68 -12.47 -4.46
N PRO A 75 4.59 -13.31 -3.41
CA PRO A 75 4.71 -14.75 -3.61
C PRO A 75 3.54 -15.27 -4.45
N PRO A 76 3.68 -16.44 -5.08
CA PRO A 76 2.59 -17.08 -5.80
C PRO A 76 1.30 -17.08 -4.98
N PHE A 77 0.17 -16.84 -5.64
CA PHE A 77 -1.12 -16.82 -4.99
C PHE A 77 -1.64 -18.26 -4.83
N ASP A 78 -1.89 -18.67 -3.58
CA ASP A 78 -2.59 -19.91 -3.32
C ASP A 78 -4.06 -19.77 -3.73
N THR A 79 -4.44 -20.44 -4.79
CA THR A 79 -5.76 -20.33 -5.41
C THR A 79 -6.79 -21.35 -4.87
N ALA A 80 -6.41 -22.17 -3.89
CA ALA A 80 -7.32 -23.18 -3.33
C ALA A 80 -8.59 -22.53 -2.76
N GLY A 81 -9.75 -23.01 -3.19
CA GLY A 81 -11.05 -22.50 -2.78
C GLY A 81 -11.49 -21.18 -3.44
N PHE A 82 -10.69 -20.60 -4.33
CA PHE A 82 -11.04 -19.38 -5.06
C PHE A 82 -11.73 -19.68 -6.39
N ARG A 83 -12.66 -18.82 -6.78
CA ARG A 83 -13.28 -18.85 -8.11
C ARG A 83 -12.33 -18.20 -9.13
N SER A 84 -12.40 -18.62 -10.40
CA SER A 84 -11.55 -18.08 -11.46
C SER A 84 -11.59 -16.54 -11.57
N CYS A 85 -12.76 -15.93 -11.42
CA CYS A 85 -12.91 -14.48 -11.46
C CYS A 85 -12.21 -13.76 -10.29
N GLN A 86 -12.14 -14.39 -9.12
CA GLN A 86 -11.44 -13.86 -7.94
C GLN A 86 -9.92 -13.96 -8.14
N ILE A 87 -9.45 -15.10 -8.64
CA ILE A 87 -8.04 -15.32 -8.97
C ILE A 87 -7.58 -14.27 -9.98
N THR A 88 -8.27 -14.15 -11.10
CA THR A 88 -7.96 -13.17 -12.14
C THR A 88 -7.94 -11.73 -11.58
N ALA A 89 -8.88 -11.38 -10.71
CA ALA A 89 -8.94 -10.05 -10.11
C ALA A 89 -7.71 -9.76 -9.23
N ILE A 90 -7.31 -10.72 -8.38
CA ILE A 90 -6.17 -10.55 -7.47
C ILE A 90 -4.86 -10.51 -8.24
N GLU A 91 -4.62 -11.45 -9.15
CA GLU A 91 -3.40 -11.51 -9.96
C GLU A 91 -3.24 -10.28 -10.85
N SER A 92 -4.31 -9.83 -11.50
CA SER A 92 -4.29 -8.63 -12.34
C SER A 92 -4.04 -7.36 -11.51
N LEU A 93 -4.56 -7.29 -10.28
CA LEU A 93 -4.31 -6.20 -9.35
C LEU A 93 -2.83 -6.16 -8.94
N GLU A 94 -2.25 -7.29 -8.56
CA GLU A 94 -0.85 -7.40 -8.18
C GLU A 94 0.08 -7.09 -9.35
N GLN A 95 -0.23 -7.56 -10.54
CA GLN A 95 0.49 -7.19 -11.76
C GLN A 95 0.42 -5.67 -12.03
N SER A 96 -0.74 -5.06 -11.82
CA SER A 96 -0.91 -3.61 -11.94
C SER A 96 -0.02 -2.85 -10.95
N PHE A 97 0.06 -3.32 -9.71
CA PHE A 97 0.96 -2.74 -8.69
C PHE A 97 2.44 -2.91 -9.07
N ALA A 98 2.84 -4.09 -9.52
CA ALA A 98 4.21 -4.34 -10.01
C ALA A 98 4.60 -3.40 -11.16
N GLN A 99 3.64 -3.02 -12.01
CA GLN A 99 3.81 -2.03 -13.08
C GLN A 99 3.77 -0.58 -12.59
N ASN A 100 3.75 -0.36 -11.27
CA ASN A 100 3.68 0.97 -10.65
C ASN A 100 2.44 1.79 -11.04
N ARG A 101 1.30 1.13 -11.29
CA ARG A 101 0.02 1.79 -11.53
C ARG A 101 -0.68 2.07 -10.19
N PRO A 102 -0.96 3.33 -9.83
CA PRO A 102 -1.46 3.68 -8.50
C PRO A 102 -2.97 3.48 -8.32
N ARG A 103 -3.67 3.15 -9.39
CA ARG A 103 -5.14 3.00 -9.40
C ARG A 103 -5.50 1.75 -10.17
N ALA A 104 -6.47 1.01 -9.66
CA ALA A 104 -7.06 -0.14 -10.33
C ALA A 104 -8.58 -0.09 -10.18
N LEU A 105 -9.28 -0.58 -11.19
CA LEU A 105 -10.72 -0.81 -11.16
C LEU A 105 -10.95 -2.30 -11.33
N ILE A 106 -11.68 -2.91 -10.40
CA ILE A 106 -12.08 -4.31 -10.47
C ILE A 106 -13.59 -4.37 -10.60
N GLN A 107 -14.08 -4.86 -11.72
CA GLN A 107 -15.51 -5.07 -11.95
C GLN A 107 -15.84 -6.55 -11.76
N MET A 108 -16.77 -6.84 -10.87
CA MET A 108 -17.22 -8.20 -10.57
C MET A 108 -18.74 -8.23 -10.47
N ALA A 109 -19.37 -9.30 -10.94
CA ALA A 109 -20.80 -9.50 -10.84
C ALA A 109 -21.29 -9.59 -9.39
N THR A 110 -22.58 -9.35 -9.15
CA THR A 110 -23.19 -9.58 -7.85
C THR A 110 -23.10 -11.07 -7.48
N GLY A 111 -22.75 -11.39 -6.24
CA GLY A 111 -22.54 -12.76 -5.78
C GLY A 111 -21.20 -13.39 -6.16
N ALA A 112 -20.33 -12.69 -6.92
CA ALA A 112 -19.01 -13.19 -7.28
C ALA A 112 -17.98 -13.18 -6.12
N GLY A 113 -18.35 -12.68 -4.94
CA GLY A 113 -17.47 -12.62 -3.77
C GLY A 113 -16.55 -11.39 -3.76
N LYS A 114 -17.07 -10.22 -4.18
CA LYS A 114 -16.30 -8.95 -4.22
C LYS A 114 -15.60 -8.63 -2.90
N THR A 115 -16.32 -8.70 -1.79
CA THR A 115 -15.77 -8.40 -0.47
C THR A 115 -14.66 -9.37 -0.10
N PHE A 116 -14.85 -10.66 -0.31
CA PHE A 116 -13.85 -11.70 -0.07
C PHE A 116 -12.58 -11.44 -0.91
N THR A 117 -12.72 -11.13 -2.20
CA THR A 117 -11.62 -10.77 -3.09
C THR A 117 -10.87 -9.53 -2.59
N ALA A 118 -11.60 -8.50 -2.16
CA ALA A 118 -11.00 -7.27 -1.63
C ALA A 118 -10.25 -7.53 -0.31
N ILE A 119 -10.80 -8.35 0.59
CA ILE A 119 -10.15 -8.73 1.86
C ILE A 119 -8.87 -9.51 1.58
N THR A 120 -8.89 -10.45 0.64
CA THR A 120 -7.70 -11.19 0.22
C THR A 120 -6.62 -10.27 -0.31
N ALA A 121 -6.97 -9.32 -1.18
CA ALA A 121 -6.03 -8.33 -1.69
C ALA A 121 -5.45 -7.45 -0.57
N VAL A 122 -6.27 -7.00 0.39
CA VAL A 122 -5.83 -6.26 1.57
C VAL A 122 -4.87 -7.08 2.42
N TYR A 123 -5.20 -8.34 2.69
CA TYR A 123 -4.32 -9.24 3.43
C TYR A 123 -2.94 -9.37 2.78
N ARG A 124 -2.91 -9.63 1.47
CA ARG A 124 -1.66 -9.78 0.73
C ARG A 124 -0.84 -8.49 0.71
N LEU A 125 -1.48 -7.34 0.58
CA LEU A 125 -0.83 -6.03 0.67
C LEU A 125 -0.19 -5.78 2.05
N LEU A 126 -0.89 -6.10 3.14
CA LEU A 126 -0.38 -5.96 4.50
C LEU A 126 0.80 -6.92 4.75
N LYS A 127 0.64 -8.19 4.34
CA LYS A 127 1.62 -9.24 4.61
C LYS A 127 2.89 -9.09 3.75
N TYR A 128 2.74 -8.92 2.46
CA TYR A 128 3.86 -8.99 1.51
C TYR A 128 4.38 -7.64 1.07
N ALA A 129 3.52 -6.66 0.82
CA ALA A 129 3.95 -5.31 0.49
C ALA A 129 4.36 -4.48 1.72
N LYS A 130 4.13 -5.01 2.95
CA LYS A 130 4.44 -4.34 4.22
C LYS A 130 3.72 -3.00 4.38
N ILE A 131 2.50 -2.91 3.86
CA ILE A 131 1.62 -1.76 4.09
C ILE A 131 1.16 -1.78 5.55
N ASN A 132 1.19 -0.64 6.21
CA ASN A 132 0.84 -0.53 7.63
C ASN A 132 -0.64 -0.24 7.87
N ARG A 133 -1.34 0.36 6.89
CA ARG A 133 -2.74 0.79 7.03
C ARG A 133 -3.47 0.70 5.70
N VAL A 134 -4.70 0.20 5.74
CA VAL A 134 -5.63 0.21 4.62
C VAL A 134 -6.93 0.85 5.08
N LEU A 135 -7.46 1.75 4.28
CA LEU A 135 -8.78 2.31 4.48
C LEU A 135 -9.76 1.62 3.52
N PHE A 136 -10.74 0.92 4.07
CA PHE A 136 -11.81 0.27 3.33
C PHE A 136 -13.06 1.15 3.40
N LEU A 137 -13.52 1.65 2.25
CA LEU A 137 -14.67 2.55 2.17
C LEU A 137 -15.86 1.84 1.51
N VAL A 138 -17.04 2.05 2.08
CA VAL A 138 -18.32 1.59 1.55
C VAL A 138 -19.34 2.72 1.64
N ASP A 139 -20.34 2.68 0.81
CA ASP A 139 -21.35 3.75 0.69
C ASP A 139 -22.45 3.69 1.75
N THR A 140 -22.70 2.53 2.38
CA THR A 140 -23.73 2.39 3.39
C THR A 140 -23.22 1.75 4.68
N LYS A 141 -23.90 2.08 5.80
CA LYS A 141 -23.62 1.52 7.11
C LYS A 141 -23.78 -0.02 7.13
N GLY A 142 -24.82 -0.54 6.49
CA GLY A 142 -25.07 -1.99 6.42
C GLY A 142 -23.95 -2.75 5.71
N LEU A 143 -23.45 -2.21 4.59
CA LEU A 143 -22.30 -2.79 3.90
C LEU A 143 -21.03 -2.71 4.73
N GLY A 144 -20.86 -1.64 5.52
CA GLY A 144 -19.73 -1.53 6.45
C GLY A 144 -19.76 -2.60 7.54
N GLU A 145 -20.94 -2.86 8.11
CA GLU A 145 -21.13 -3.92 9.12
C GLU A 145 -20.93 -5.31 8.55
N GLN A 146 -21.38 -5.54 7.32
CA GLN A 146 -21.13 -6.78 6.61
C GLN A 146 -19.63 -6.97 6.34
N ALA A 147 -18.98 -5.96 5.78
CA ALA A 147 -17.54 -6.02 5.49
C ALA A 147 -16.73 -6.27 6.77
N GLU A 148 -17.05 -5.60 7.88
CA GLU A 148 -16.40 -5.82 9.17
C GLU A 148 -16.49 -7.29 9.60
N ARG A 149 -17.69 -7.89 9.55
CA ARG A 149 -17.90 -9.32 9.88
C ARG A 149 -17.07 -10.23 8.96
N GLU A 150 -17.02 -9.93 7.65
CA GLU A 150 -16.25 -10.71 6.69
C GLU A 150 -14.75 -10.59 6.96
N PHE A 151 -14.23 -9.39 7.31
CA PHE A 151 -12.85 -9.20 7.74
C PHE A 151 -12.50 -10.01 9.00
N LEU A 152 -13.38 -10.00 10.00
CA LEU A 152 -13.17 -10.75 11.24
C LEU A 152 -13.15 -12.26 11.03
N ALA A 153 -13.98 -12.75 10.10
CA ALA A 153 -14.11 -14.17 9.81
C ALA A 153 -13.09 -14.70 8.78
N TYR A 154 -12.43 -13.80 8.04
CA TYR A 154 -11.52 -14.19 6.97
C TYR A 154 -10.32 -14.98 7.49
N ARG A 155 -10.05 -16.12 6.87
CA ARG A 155 -8.86 -16.94 7.10
C ARG A 155 -8.08 -17.08 5.79
N PRO A 156 -6.82 -16.64 5.75
CA PRO A 156 -5.99 -16.82 4.55
C PRO A 156 -5.54 -18.27 4.43
N ASN A 157 -5.26 -18.72 3.21
CA ASN A 157 -4.81 -20.08 2.96
C ASN A 157 -3.40 -20.37 3.53
N ASP A 158 -2.59 -19.34 3.69
CA ASP A 158 -1.19 -19.42 4.11
C ASP A 158 -0.95 -19.04 5.59
N ASP A 159 -2.04 -18.94 6.38
CA ASP A 159 -1.97 -18.72 7.84
C ASP A 159 -3.21 -19.32 8.51
N ASN A 160 -3.02 -20.07 9.57
CA ASN A 160 -4.11 -20.71 10.30
C ASN A 160 -4.95 -19.74 11.15
N ARG A 161 -4.45 -18.52 11.36
CA ARG A 161 -5.11 -17.48 12.14
C ARG A 161 -6.11 -16.71 11.26
N SER A 162 -7.16 -16.21 11.90
CA SER A 162 -8.07 -15.26 11.25
C SER A 162 -7.40 -13.91 10.98
N PHE A 163 -7.94 -13.12 10.07
CA PHE A 163 -7.44 -11.77 9.78
C PHE A 163 -7.34 -10.91 11.04
N SER A 164 -8.35 -10.99 11.93
CA SER A 164 -8.41 -10.22 13.17
C SER A 164 -7.38 -10.64 14.23
N GLU A 165 -6.88 -11.87 14.17
CA GLU A 165 -5.79 -12.35 15.03
C GLU A 165 -4.42 -11.86 14.55
N ILE A 166 -4.30 -11.48 13.27
CA ILE A 166 -3.05 -11.01 12.66
C ILE A 166 -3.02 -9.48 12.61
N TYR A 167 -4.15 -8.85 12.23
CA TYR A 167 -4.26 -7.42 11.97
C TYR A 167 -5.46 -6.82 12.70
N GLY A 168 -5.29 -5.60 13.22
CA GLY A 168 -6.37 -4.86 13.86
C GLY A 168 -7.39 -4.35 12.83
N VAL A 169 -8.66 -4.65 13.06
CA VAL A 169 -9.79 -4.09 12.32
C VAL A 169 -10.47 -3.04 13.18
N ARG A 170 -10.66 -1.84 12.64
CA ARG A 170 -11.33 -0.74 13.36
C ARG A 170 -12.35 -0.08 12.45
N ARG A 171 -13.58 0.00 12.92
CA ARG A 171 -14.62 0.80 12.30
C ARG A 171 -14.47 2.25 12.73
N LEU A 172 -14.38 3.14 11.76
CA LEU A 172 -14.48 4.58 12.03
C LEU A 172 -15.96 4.92 12.24
N LYS A 173 -16.28 5.48 13.40
CA LYS A 173 -17.62 6.02 13.68
C LYS A 173 -17.63 7.47 13.18
N SER A 174 -18.67 7.83 12.44
CA SER A 174 -19.00 9.22 12.12
C SER A 174 -19.49 9.92 13.39
#